data_13e4a95da126d7cc90c13e53e9bb7c3f
#
_entry.id   13e4a95da126d7cc90c13e53e9bb7c3f
#
_cell.length_a   1.000
_cell.length_b   1.000
_cell.length_c   1.000
_cell.angle_alpha   90.00
_cell.angle_beta   90.00
_cell.angle_gamma   90.00
#
_symmetry.space_group_name_H-M   'P 1'
#
loop_
_entity.id
_entity.type
_entity.pdbx_description
1 polymer ?
#
loop_
_entity_poly.entity_id
_entity_poly.type
_entity_poly.pdbx_seq_one_letter_code
_entity_poly.pdbx_strand_id
1 'polypeptide(L)'
;MRMPDLTALLTATAVFTSALTLAASAGEVHVLNWKGYGADEPWAVEAFEKATGNKVVNDFFNSEQEMLTKIRTNPGLYDVVMINAAFNDQAMAEKLIQPIDTSKLPNYADISKDKASSPMLDHDGKVYGVPWVWGLTALAINEKSFDKPPTSIAEMWDAAHKGRVVIRDDAVEAVQFGAIATGQNINDIKDMDAVKTKLTSLMPQIKTFWSSENDWNQLVASNQIDIGTYWSGSADRAKTHFKLPVSLVIPREGAVAWLDAFSIPAGSKNVAGAEAFINYMIDPKFYVEWVTKVGAPVSANTKAVEALPKDAFNRKVMGDPEVAKRIQFQAPITDKQREAYLALWQQLKVDVK
;
A
#
# COMPACT_ATOMS: atom_id res chain seq x y z
N MET A 1 15.96 85.42 40.13
CA MET A 1 14.72 84.64 40.04
C MET A 1 14.88 83.65 38.91
N ARG A 2 15.25 82.36 39.23
CA ARG A 2 15.56 81.34 38.29
C ARG A 2 14.39 80.34 38.36
N MET A 3 13.84 79.97 37.22
CA MET A 3 12.83 78.94 37.07
C MET A 3 13.50 77.56 37.00
N PRO A 4 12.89 76.50 37.56
CA PRO A 4 13.42 75.13 37.48
C PRO A 4 12.94 74.42 36.23
N ASP A 5 13.86 73.60 35.66
CA ASP A 5 13.68 72.70 34.55
C ASP A 5 12.70 71.55 34.88
N LEU A 6 11.77 71.31 33.95
CA LEU A 6 10.88 70.18 33.97
C LEU A 6 11.52 69.04 33.10
N THR A 7 12.06 68.05 33.76
CA THR A 7 12.52 66.81 33.12
C THR A 7 11.34 65.85 32.94
N ALA A 8 10.93 65.63 31.68
CA ALA A 8 9.90 64.67 31.34
C ALA A 8 10.47 63.23 31.35
N LEU A 9 9.92 62.40 32.25
CA LEU A 9 10.21 60.96 32.32
C LEU A 9 9.35 60.20 31.34
N LEU A 10 9.94 59.71 30.21
CA LEU A 10 9.31 58.78 29.27
C LEU A 10 9.39 57.35 29.81
N THR A 11 8.30 56.82 30.33
CA THR A 11 8.14 55.41 30.64
C THR A 11 7.80 54.61 29.39
N ALA A 12 8.74 53.85 28.88
CA ALA A 12 8.51 52.89 27.80
C ALA A 12 7.84 51.63 28.33
N THR A 13 6.58 51.46 28.05
CA THR A 13 5.84 50.21 28.36
C THR A 13 6.17 49.18 27.30
N ALA A 14 7.01 48.20 27.62
CA ALA A 14 7.27 47.05 26.77
C ALA A 14 6.05 46.07 26.82
N VAL A 15 5.31 46.02 25.74
CA VAL A 15 4.25 45.02 25.57
C VAL A 15 4.91 43.70 25.18
N PHE A 16 5.02 42.77 26.14
CA PHE A 16 5.38 41.39 25.88
C PHE A 16 4.17 40.70 25.26
N THR A 17 4.15 40.54 23.95
CA THR A 17 3.24 39.61 23.26
C THR A 17 3.75 38.20 23.48
N SER A 18 3.21 37.54 24.50
CA SER A 18 3.38 36.09 24.67
C SER A 18 2.64 35.39 23.52
N ALA A 19 3.40 34.90 22.55
CA ALA A 19 2.88 33.93 21.59
C ALA A 19 2.55 32.66 22.38
N LEU A 20 1.27 32.45 22.69
CA LEU A 20 0.78 31.14 23.11
C LEU A 20 0.92 30.22 21.90
N THR A 21 2.02 29.49 21.86
CA THR A 21 2.06 28.23 21.11
C THR A 21 1.04 27.32 21.77
N LEU A 22 -0.12 27.15 21.11
CA LEU A 22 -1.00 26.01 21.44
C LEU A 22 -0.14 24.76 21.25
N ALA A 23 0.35 24.20 22.35
CA ALA A 23 0.84 22.84 22.37
C ALA A 23 -0.37 21.99 21.94
N ALA A 24 -0.29 21.39 20.77
CA ALA A 24 -1.25 20.36 20.38
C ALA A 24 -1.31 19.36 21.53
N SER A 25 -2.50 19.12 22.07
CA SER A 25 -2.69 18.16 23.14
C SER A 25 -2.11 16.83 22.71
N ALA A 26 -1.08 16.36 23.39
CA ALA A 26 -0.52 15.03 23.18
C ALA A 26 -1.64 14.02 23.37
N GLY A 27 -2.00 13.31 22.30
CA GLY A 27 -3.09 12.33 22.26
C GLY A 27 -2.59 10.99 21.75
N GLU A 28 -3.48 10.01 21.74
CA GLU A 28 -3.24 8.76 21.03
C GLU A 28 -3.77 8.88 19.60
N VAL A 29 -3.05 8.30 18.65
CA VAL A 29 -3.48 8.10 17.25
C VAL A 29 -3.61 6.60 17.04
N HIS A 30 -4.85 6.15 16.93
CA HIS A 30 -5.16 4.74 16.72
C HIS A 30 -5.13 4.41 15.22
N VAL A 31 -4.16 3.60 14.82
CA VAL A 31 -3.87 3.26 13.42
C VAL A 31 -4.25 1.82 13.14
N LEU A 32 -5.12 1.60 12.16
CA LEU A 32 -5.47 0.27 11.64
C LEU A 32 -4.73 0.04 10.32
N ASN A 33 -3.80 -0.93 10.30
CA ASN A 33 -2.91 -1.17 9.16
C ASN A 33 -2.58 -2.66 9.00
N TRP A 34 -1.90 -3.03 7.92
CA TRP A 34 -1.21 -4.32 7.81
C TRP A 34 -0.04 -4.37 8.78
N LYS A 35 0.19 -5.54 9.39
CA LYS A 35 1.37 -5.73 10.23
C LYS A 35 2.65 -5.74 9.40
N GLY A 36 3.70 -5.07 9.89
CA GLY A 36 4.98 -4.95 9.18
C GLY A 36 4.94 -4.02 7.97
N TYR A 37 3.96 -3.10 7.93
CA TYR A 37 3.73 -2.20 6.79
C TYR A 37 4.11 -0.75 7.12
N GLY A 38 5.25 -0.58 7.80
CA GLY A 38 5.89 0.72 8.07
C GLY A 38 5.35 1.48 9.27
N ALA A 39 4.05 1.44 9.53
CA ALA A 39 3.42 2.19 10.63
C ALA A 39 3.73 1.62 12.02
N ASP A 40 4.22 0.41 12.10
CA ASP A 40 4.57 -0.32 13.33
C ASP A 40 6.08 -0.53 13.49
N GLU A 41 6.89 0.07 12.63
CA GLU A 41 8.34 0.06 12.78
C GLU A 41 8.74 0.89 14.01
N PRO A 42 9.47 0.31 14.98
CA PRO A 42 9.76 1.01 16.25
C PRO A 42 10.45 2.36 16.06
N TRP A 43 11.39 2.44 15.12
CA TRP A 43 12.10 3.69 14.79
C TRP A 43 11.18 4.75 14.22
N ALA A 44 10.15 4.35 13.43
CA ALA A 44 9.20 5.27 12.82
C ALA A 44 8.19 5.78 13.85
N VAL A 45 7.69 4.88 14.70
CA VAL A 45 6.80 5.23 15.84
C VAL A 45 7.51 6.23 16.76
N GLU A 46 8.72 5.91 17.20
CA GLU A 46 9.50 6.80 18.09
C GLU A 46 9.75 8.18 17.46
N ALA A 47 10.11 8.22 16.17
CA ALA A 47 10.34 9.48 15.47
C ALA A 47 9.08 10.33 15.34
N PHE A 48 7.94 9.72 15.05
CA PHE A 48 6.64 10.40 14.99
C PHE A 48 6.23 10.92 16.37
N GLU A 49 6.29 10.08 17.40
CA GLU A 49 5.93 10.45 18.78
C GLU A 49 6.78 11.61 19.29
N LYS A 50 8.09 11.57 19.03
CA LYS A 50 9.01 12.64 19.37
C LYS A 50 8.72 13.95 18.65
N ALA A 51 8.35 13.88 17.37
CA ALA A 51 8.08 15.05 16.53
C ALA A 51 6.75 15.73 16.87
N THR A 52 5.74 14.96 17.27
CA THR A 52 4.36 15.46 17.41
C THR A 52 3.83 15.45 18.82
N GLY A 53 4.44 14.67 19.72
CA GLY A 53 3.93 14.40 21.07
C GLY A 53 2.77 13.42 21.10
N ASN A 54 2.22 12.99 19.93
CA ASN A 54 1.17 11.98 19.87
C ASN A 54 1.75 10.58 20.00
N LYS A 55 1.07 9.68 20.71
CA LYS A 55 1.41 8.27 20.76
C LYS A 55 0.70 7.49 19.66
N VAL A 56 1.38 6.50 19.08
CA VAL A 56 0.80 5.60 18.07
C VAL A 56 0.31 4.32 18.73
N VAL A 57 -0.95 3.99 18.52
CA VAL A 57 -1.55 2.72 18.94
C VAL A 57 -1.93 1.93 17.69
N ASN A 58 -1.15 0.90 17.37
CA ASN A 58 -1.38 0.07 16.19
C ASN A 58 -2.36 -1.07 16.47
N ASP A 59 -3.30 -1.28 15.56
CA ASP A 59 -4.08 -2.50 15.38
C ASP A 59 -3.93 -2.99 13.93
N PHE A 60 -4.14 -4.28 13.71
CA PHE A 60 -3.83 -4.92 12.45
C PHE A 60 -5.03 -5.67 11.89
N PHE A 61 -5.02 -5.87 10.57
CA PHE A 61 -5.96 -6.72 9.86
C PHE A 61 -5.21 -7.63 8.87
N ASN A 62 -5.87 -8.69 8.42
CA ASN A 62 -5.29 -9.67 7.50
C ASN A 62 -6.01 -9.71 6.15
N SER A 63 -7.10 -8.95 6.01
CA SER A 63 -7.82 -8.78 4.75
C SER A 63 -8.60 -7.47 4.74
N GLU A 64 -8.91 -6.96 3.54
CA GLU A 64 -9.72 -5.74 3.37
C GLU A 64 -11.13 -5.90 3.97
N GLN A 65 -11.69 -7.11 3.93
CA GLN A 65 -12.99 -7.40 4.53
C GLN A 65 -12.95 -7.34 6.07
N GLU A 66 -11.85 -7.82 6.67
CA GLU A 66 -11.62 -7.67 8.11
C GLU A 66 -11.46 -6.20 8.48
N MET A 67 -10.69 -5.44 7.71
CA MET A 67 -10.50 -4.00 7.90
C MET A 67 -11.84 -3.26 7.88
N LEU A 68 -12.67 -3.44 6.83
CA LEU A 68 -14.00 -2.83 6.73
C LEU A 68 -14.90 -3.24 7.91
N THR A 69 -14.83 -4.49 8.33
CA THR A 69 -15.61 -4.98 9.48
C THR A 69 -15.15 -4.29 10.77
N LYS A 70 -13.84 -4.16 11.00
CA LYS A 70 -13.31 -3.49 12.19
C LYS A 70 -13.75 -2.04 12.28
N ILE A 71 -13.66 -1.25 11.21
CA ILE A 71 -14.08 0.16 11.24
C ILE A 71 -15.62 0.31 11.35
N ARG A 72 -16.39 -0.63 10.79
CA ARG A 72 -17.85 -0.65 10.87
C ARG A 72 -18.35 -0.98 12.28
N THR A 73 -17.74 -1.94 12.94
CA THR A 73 -18.18 -2.43 14.25
C THR A 73 -17.61 -1.64 15.43
N ASN A 74 -16.55 -0.86 15.20
CA ASN A 74 -15.89 -0.06 16.23
C ASN A 74 -15.81 1.43 15.84
N PRO A 75 -16.95 2.11 15.65
CA PRO A 75 -16.95 3.52 15.25
C PRO A 75 -16.29 4.37 16.35
N GLY A 76 -15.28 5.16 15.94
CA GLY A 76 -14.53 6.04 16.85
C GLY A 76 -13.41 5.37 17.64
N LEU A 77 -13.05 4.12 17.31
CA LEU A 77 -11.84 3.47 17.84
C LEU A 77 -10.60 3.88 17.08
N TYR A 78 -10.70 4.03 15.76
CA TYR A 78 -9.56 4.31 14.90
C TYR A 78 -9.58 5.76 14.42
N ASP A 79 -8.38 6.34 14.29
CA ASP A 79 -8.16 7.68 13.75
C ASP A 79 -7.60 7.63 12.33
N VAL A 80 -6.81 6.61 12.02
CA VAL A 80 -6.26 6.35 10.69
C VAL A 80 -6.53 4.90 10.30
N VAL A 81 -6.91 4.69 9.06
CA VAL A 81 -6.99 3.36 8.46
C VAL A 81 -6.29 3.34 7.11
N MET A 82 -5.49 2.32 6.86
CA MET A 82 -4.94 2.04 5.55
C MET A 82 -5.98 1.23 4.76
N ILE A 83 -6.32 1.70 3.55
CA ILE A 83 -7.31 1.08 2.67
C ILE A 83 -6.70 0.92 1.28
N ASN A 84 -6.80 -0.25 0.69
CA ASN A 84 -6.55 -0.39 -0.74
C ASN A 84 -7.59 0.43 -1.52
N ALA A 85 -7.13 1.25 -2.47
CA ALA A 85 -7.97 2.22 -3.17
C ALA A 85 -9.21 1.59 -3.83
N ALA A 86 -9.13 0.33 -4.28
CA ALA A 86 -10.27 -0.41 -4.82
C ALA A 86 -11.42 -0.66 -3.83
N PHE A 87 -11.19 -0.44 -2.52
CA PHE A 87 -12.21 -0.58 -1.46
C PHE A 87 -12.67 0.77 -0.89
N ASN A 88 -12.08 1.87 -1.34
CA ASN A 88 -12.40 3.20 -0.83
C ASN A 88 -13.85 3.61 -1.17
N ASP A 89 -14.32 3.29 -2.38
CA ASP A 89 -15.71 3.53 -2.79
C ASP A 89 -16.72 2.84 -1.86
N GLN A 90 -16.42 1.60 -1.46
CA GLN A 90 -17.27 0.88 -0.51
C GLN A 90 -17.26 1.55 0.86
N ALA A 91 -16.08 1.91 1.37
CA ALA A 91 -15.95 2.60 2.65
C ALA A 91 -16.69 3.95 2.68
N MET A 92 -16.67 4.69 1.55
CA MET A 92 -17.42 5.93 1.39
C MET A 92 -18.94 5.69 1.33
N ALA A 93 -19.39 4.75 0.50
CA ALA A 93 -20.81 4.42 0.34
C ALA A 93 -21.44 4.02 1.69
N GLU A 94 -20.70 3.31 2.52
CA GLU A 94 -21.07 2.92 3.87
C GLU A 94 -20.84 4.03 4.92
N LYS A 95 -20.33 5.21 4.52
CA LYS A 95 -20.03 6.35 5.41
C LYS A 95 -19.05 6.00 6.53
N LEU A 96 -18.10 5.10 6.26
CA LEU A 96 -17.09 4.65 7.22
C LEU A 96 -15.91 5.61 7.31
N ILE A 97 -15.67 6.41 6.28
CA ILE A 97 -14.58 7.37 6.18
C ILE A 97 -15.10 8.77 5.87
N GLN A 98 -14.29 9.79 6.17
CA GLN A 98 -14.62 11.19 5.99
C GLN A 98 -13.63 11.89 5.07
N PRO A 99 -13.99 13.06 4.48
CA PRO A 99 -13.07 13.88 3.71
C PRO A 99 -11.89 14.34 4.56
N ILE A 100 -10.72 14.43 3.93
CA ILE A 100 -9.45 14.86 4.52
C ILE A 100 -9.12 16.26 4.00
N ASP A 101 -8.77 17.17 4.90
CA ASP A 101 -8.26 18.49 4.52
C ASP A 101 -6.77 18.39 4.13
N THR A 102 -6.51 18.23 2.84
CA THR A 102 -5.15 18.09 2.31
C THR A 102 -4.27 19.34 2.52
N SER A 103 -4.86 20.50 2.84
CA SER A 103 -4.10 21.71 3.17
C SER A 103 -3.33 21.57 4.51
N LYS A 104 -3.73 20.60 5.35
CA LYS A 104 -3.05 20.22 6.59
C LYS A 104 -1.89 19.24 6.38
N LEU A 105 -1.69 18.78 5.17
CA LEU A 105 -0.72 17.76 4.78
C LEU A 105 0.33 18.37 3.83
N PRO A 106 1.35 19.10 4.31
CA PRO A 106 2.35 19.73 3.44
C PRO A 106 2.98 18.80 2.41
N ASN A 107 3.21 17.52 2.76
CA ASN A 107 3.80 16.53 1.87
C ASN A 107 2.82 16.04 0.78
N TYR A 108 1.53 16.35 0.88
CA TYR A 108 0.53 15.98 -0.13
C TYR A 108 0.78 16.63 -1.48
N ALA A 109 1.37 17.84 -1.49
CA ALA A 109 1.70 18.57 -2.72
C ALA A 109 2.70 17.82 -3.62
N ASP A 110 3.44 16.85 -3.07
CA ASP A 110 4.43 16.06 -3.77
C ASP A 110 3.91 14.68 -4.20
N ILE A 111 2.65 14.36 -3.93
CA ILE A 111 1.99 13.16 -4.44
C ILE A 111 1.84 13.29 -5.96
N SER A 112 2.15 12.21 -6.69
CA SER A 112 2.02 12.17 -8.14
C SER A 112 0.59 12.48 -8.58
N LYS A 113 0.44 13.31 -9.60
CA LYS A 113 -0.88 13.82 -10.04
C LYS A 113 -1.86 12.72 -10.42
N ASP A 114 -1.39 11.67 -11.06
CA ASP A 114 -2.20 10.52 -11.47
C ASP A 114 -2.80 9.78 -10.26
N LYS A 115 -2.09 9.73 -9.14
CA LYS A 115 -2.57 9.10 -7.91
C LYS A 115 -3.40 10.05 -7.04
N ALA A 116 -3.00 11.32 -6.95
CA ALA A 116 -3.75 12.34 -6.22
C ALA A 116 -5.14 12.58 -6.82
N SER A 117 -5.28 12.50 -8.15
CA SER A 117 -6.55 12.64 -8.87
C SER A 117 -7.22 11.30 -9.18
N SER A 118 -6.86 10.24 -8.47
CA SER A 118 -7.52 8.94 -8.64
C SER A 118 -9.01 9.04 -8.30
N PRO A 119 -9.92 8.66 -9.21
CA PRO A 119 -11.35 8.70 -8.95
C PRO A 119 -11.78 7.75 -7.82
N MET A 120 -10.93 6.84 -7.41
CA MET A 120 -11.13 5.97 -6.24
C MET A 120 -10.91 6.70 -4.90
N LEU A 121 -10.20 7.83 -4.91
CA LEU A 121 -9.76 8.52 -3.68
C LEU A 121 -10.26 9.97 -3.61
N ASP A 122 -10.54 10.59 -4.77
CA ASP A 122 -11.09 11.95 -4.89
C ASP A 122 -12.48 11.87 -5.52
N HIS A 123 -13.49 12.32 -4.77
CA HIS A 123 -14.88 12.38 -5.21
C HIS A 123 -15.41 13.80 -5.08
N ASP A 124 -15.77 14.41 -6.20
CA ASP A 124 -16.29 15.77 -6.27
C ASP A 124 -15.37 16.81 -5.63
N GLY A 125 -14.04 16.63 -5.79
CA GLY A 125 -13.02 17.52 -5.22
C GLY A 125 -12.82 17.35 -3.72
N LYS A 126 -13.30 16.25 -3.14
CA LYS A 126 -13.06 15.87 -1.74
C LYS A 126 -12.20 14.61 -1.70
N VAL A 127 -11.06 14.72 -1.05
CA VAL A 127 -10.13 13.60 -0.87
C VAL A 127 -10.58 12.74 0.30
N TYR A 128 -10.86 11.45 0.06
CA TYR A 128 -11.24 10.46 1.07
C TYR A 128 -10.13 9.47 1.38
N GLY A 129 -9.07 9.47 0.56
CA GLY A 129 -7.88 8.68 0.78
C GLY A 129 -6.64 9.41 0.28
N VAL A 130 -5.61 9.49 1.11
CA VAL A 130 -4.30 10.05 0.74
C VAL A 130 -3.45 8.93 0.15
N PRO A 131 -3.11 8.98 -1.16
CA PRO A 131 -2.25 7.99 -1.77
C PRO A 131 -0.94 7.85 -0.99
N TRP A 132 -0.59 6.64 -0.61
CA TRP A 132 0.60 6.39 0.19
C TRP A 132 1.65 5.60 -0.59
N VAL A 133 1.36 4.34 -0.86
CA VAL A 133 2.25 3.46 -1.61
C VAL A 133 1.49 2.66 -2.65
N TRP A 134 2.20 2.20 -3.67
CA TRP A 134 1.66 1.33 -4.69
C TRP A 134 2.66 0.24 -5.04
N GLY A 135 2.19 -0.83 -5.62
CA GLY A 135 3.04 -1.93 -6.03
C GLY A 135 2.38 -2.82 -7.05
N LEU A 136 3.04 -3.92 -7.33
CA LEU A 136 2.58 -4.92 -8.28
C LEU A 136 2.41 -6.26 -7.58
N THR A 137 1.41 -7.00 -8.01
CA THR A 137 1.43 -8.46 -7.99
C THR A 137 1.87 -8.92 -9.37
N ALA A 138 3.09 -9.44 -9.42
CA ALA A 138 3.73 -9.89 -10.65
C ALA A 138 4.33 -11.29 -10.44
N LEU A 139 5.11 -11.80 -11.38
CA LEU A 139 5.84 -13.03 -11.17
C LEU A 139 7.04 -12.80 -10.25
N ALA A 140 7.30 -13.76 -9.38
CA ALA A 140 8.59 -13.91 -8.71
C ALA A 140 9.12 -15.32 -8.92
N ILE A 141 10.43 -15.44 -9.07
CA ILE A 141 11.13 -16.69 -9.32
C ILE A 141 12.13 -17.00 -8.22
N ASN A 142 12.35 -18.29 -8.01
CA ASN A 142 13.52 -18.78 -7.31
C ASN A 142 14.70 -18.78 -8.29
N GLU A 143 15.68 -17.90 -8.11
CA GLU A 143 16.82 -17.76 -9.00
C GLU A 143 17.61 -19.06 -9.20
N LYS A 144 17.52 -20.02 -8.28
CA LYS A 144 18.16 -21.33 -8.39
C LYS A 144 17.52 -22.24 -9.44
N SER A 145 16.28 -21.93 -9.84
CA SER A 145 15.49 -22.74 -10.76
C SER A 145 15.53 -22.23 -12.20
N PHE A 146 16.21 -21.11 -12.44
CA PHE A 146 16.24 -20.45 -13.75
C PHE A 146 17.65 -20.00 -14.13
N ASP A 147 18.13 -20.41 -15.30
CA ASP A 147 19.35 -19.88 -15.87
C ASP A 147 19.20 -18.41 -16.31
N LYS A 148 18.00 -18.05 -16.76
CA LYS A 148 17.61 -16.69 -17.15
C LYS A 148 16.16 -16.42 -16.70
N PRO A 149 15.85 -15.22 -16.20
CA PRO A 149 14.48 -14.86 -15.84
C PRO A 149 13.53 -15.05 -17.03
N PRO A 150 12.34 -15.63 -16.83
CA PRO A 150 11.31 -15.72 -17.85
C PRO A 150 10.79 -14.33 -18.24
N THR A 151 10.21 -14.22 -19.42
CA THR A 151 9.65 -12.95 -19.92
C THR A 151 8.14 -13.00 -20.10
N SER A 152 7.52 -14.14 -19.82
CA SER A 152 6.11 -14.41 -20.05
C SER A 152 5.47 -15.06 -18.83
N ILE A 153 4.22 -14.71 -18.57
CA ILE A 153 3.36 -15.37 -17.58
C ILE A 153 3.14 -16.86 -17.91
N ALA A 154 3.27 -17.24 -19.20
CA ALA A 154 3.08 -18.61 -19.65
C ALA A 154 4.05 -19.61 -19.01
N GLU A 155 5.18 -19.14 -18.48
CA GLU A 155 6.14 -19.98 -17.75
C GLU A 155 5.52 -20.76 -16.59
N MET A 156 4.51 -20.18 -15.92
CA MET A 156 3.81 -20.88 -14.84
C MET A 156 3.06 -22.13 -15.28
N TRP A 157 2.80 -22.27 -16.59
CA TRP A 157 2.16 -23.46 -17.18
C TRP A 157 3.15 -24.47 -17.75
N ASP A 158 4.47 -24.20 -17.69
CA ASP A 158 5.46 -25.15 -18.16
C ASP A 158 5.48 -26.41 -17.25
N ALA A 159 5.46 -27.57 -17.89
CA ALA A 159 5.48 -28.85 -17.19
C ALA A 159 6.74 -29.06 -16.32
N ALA A 160 7.83 -28.35 -16.61
CA ALA A 160 9.05 -28.36 -15.81
C ALA A 160 8.82 -27.86 -14.37
N HIS A 161 7.79 -27.02 -14.15
CA HIS A 161 7.46 -26.45 -12.85
C HIS A 161 6.29 -27.15 -12.15
N LYS A 162 5.91 -28.35 -12.62
CA LYS A 162 4.78 -29.09 -12.04
C LYS A 162 4.95 -29.34 -10.54
N GLY A 163 3.97 -28.90 -9.75
CA GLY A 163 4.00 -28.99 -8.28
C GLY A 163 5.02 -28.04 -7.63
N ARG A 164 5.48 -27.01 -8.34
CA ARG A 164 6.44 -26.03 -7.84
C ARG A 164 6.01 -24.58 -8.13
N VAL A 165 4.77 -24.37 -8.53
CA VAL A 165 4.14 -23.07 -8.73
C VAL A 165 3.34 -22.68 -7.51
N VAL A 166 3.33 -21.40 -7.13
CA VAL A 166 2.48 -20.87 -6.07
C VAL A 166 1.78 -19.61 -6.52
N ILE A 167 0.54 -19.42 -6.10
CA ILE A 167 -0.21 -18.18 -6.28
C ILE A 167 -0.84 -17.77 -4.94
N ARG A 168 -1.20 -16.50 -4.82
CA ARG A 168 -1.85 -16.00 -3.61
C ARG A 168 -3.24 -16.61 -3.42
N ASP A 169 -3.62 -16.90 -2.18
CA ASP A 169 -4.98 -17.29 -1.82
C ASP A 169 -5.91 -16.07 -1.74
N ASP A 170 -6.15 -15.46 -2.89
CA ASP A 170 -7.05 -14.32 -3.04
C ASP A 170 -7.86 -14.46 -4.33
N ALA A 171 -9.18 -14.47 -4.20
CA ALA A 171 -10.07 -14.74 -5.34
C ALA A 171 -10.03 -13.64 -6.41
N VAL A 172 -9.96 -12.37 -5.98
CA VAL A 172 -9.95 -11.23 -6.92
C VAL A 172 -8.63 -11.21 -7.69
N GLU A 173 -7.52 -11.33 -6.97
CA GLU A 173 -6.19 -11.33 -7.57
C GLU A 173 -5.98 -12.53 -8.50
N ALA A 174 -6.45 -13.73 -8.11
CA ALA A 174 -6.37 -14.92 -8.95
C ALA A 174 -7.15 -14.76 -10.27
N VAL A 175 -8.37 -14.20 -10.23
CA VAL A 175 -9.17 -13.95 -11.42
C VAL A 175 -8.53 -12.86 -12.29
N GLN A 176 -8.02 -11.79 -11.70
CA GLN A 176 -7.30 -10.73 -12.42
C GLN A 176 -6.02 -11.25 -13.08
N PHE A 177 -5.28 -12.12 -12.38
CA PHE A 177 -4.14 -12.81 -12.95
C PHE A 177 -4.52 -13.69 -14.15
N GLY A 178 -5.63 -14.44 -14.04
CA GLY A 178 -6.20 -15.19 -15.15
C GLY A 178 -6.63 -14.32 -16.32
N ALA A 179 -7.15 -13.11 -16.06
CA ALA A 179 -7.49 -12.14 -17.09
C ALA A 179 -6.25 -11.68 -17.86
N ILE A 180 -5.16 -11.32 -17.15
CA ILE A 180 -3.88 -11.00 -17.80
C ILE A 180 -3.38 -12.17 -18.65
N ALA A 181 -3.45 -13.40 -18.11
CA ALA A 181 -3.00 -14.60 -18.81
C ALA A 181 -3.83 -14.94 -20.06
N THR A 182 -5.03 -14.37 -20.20
CA THR A 182 -5.91 -14.47 -21.37
C THR A 182 -5.94 -13.20 -22.23
N GLY A 183 -5.06 -12.21 -21.93
CA GLY A 183 -4.97 -10.95 -22.67
C GLY A 183 -6.14 -10.00 -22.44
N GLN A 184 -6.86 -10.13 -21.33
CA GLN A 184 -8.03 -9.31 -21.01
C GLN A 184 -7.68 -8.19 -20.01
N ASN A 185 -8.51 -7.15 -20.01
CA ASN A 185 -8.44 -6.09 -19.00
C ASN A 185 -8.97 -6.61 -17.65
N ILE A 186 -8.18 -6.43 -16.57
CA ILE A 186 -8.54 -6.92 -15.23
C ILE A 186 -9.81 -6.27 -14.66
N ASN A 187 -10.15 -5.07 -15.13
CA ASN A 187 -11.31 -4.31 -14.67
C ASN A 187 -12.52 -4.45 -15.61
N ASP A 188 -12.36 -5.12 -16.75
CA ASP A 188 -13.40 -5.32 -17.75
C ASP A 188 -13.23 -6.68 -18.44
N ILE A 189 -13.39 -7.74 -17.67
CA ILE A 189 -13.26 -9.12 -18.15
C ILE A 189 -14.49 -9.47 -18.99
N LYS A 190 -14.28 -9.73 -20.28
CA LYS A 190 -15.35 -10.04 -21.22
C LYS A 190 -15.64 -11.53 -21.33
N ASP A 191 -14.63 -12.36 -21.12
CA ASP A 191 -14.72 -13.82 -21.24
C ASP A 191 -14.23 -14.50 -19.95
N MET A 192 -15.15 -14.68 -19.01
CA MET A 192 -14.88 -15.38 -17.75
C MET A 192 -14.65 -16.88 -17.96
N ASP A 193 -15.20 -17.49 -19.00
CA ASP A 193 -14.99 -18.91 -19.29
C ASP A 193 -13.54 -19.15 -19.76
N ALA A 194 -12.97 -18.23 -20.54
CA ALA A 194 -11.55 -18.27 -20.89
C ALA A 194 -10.67 -18.13 -19.63
N VAL A 195 -10.99 -17.21 -18.72
CA VAL A 195 -10.28 -17.06 -17.44
C VAL A 195 -10.37 -18.33 -16.61
N LYS A 196 -11.56 -18.90 -16.45
CA LYS A 196 -11.79 -20.16 -15.73
C LYS A 196 -10.97 -21.30 -16.34
N THR A 197 -11.03 -21.47 -17.64
CA THR A 197 -10.30 -22.52 -18.37
C THR A 197 -8.79 -22.35 -18.17
N LYS A 198 -8.30 -21.13 -18.28
CA LYS A 198 -6.88 -20.81 -18.08
C LYS A 198 -6.41 -21.13 -16.67
N LEU A 199 -7.14 -20.69 -15.65
CA LEU A 199 -6.82 -21.00 -14.26
C LEU A 199 -6.94 -22.48 -13.93
N THR A 200 -7.98 -23.18 -14.45
CA THR A 200 -8.11 -24.63 -14.27
C THR A 200 -6.88 -25.35 -14.82
N SER A 201 -6.37 -24.93 -15.98
CA SER A 201 -5.16 -25.55 -16.55
C SER A 201 -3.88 -25.26 -15.77
N LEU A 202 -3.89 -24.27 -14.86
CA LEU A 202 -2.78 -23.97 -13.95
C LEU A 202 -2.77 -24.89 -12.72
N MET A 203 -3.92 -25.36 -12.26
CA MET A 203 -4.05 -26.10 -10.99
C MET A 203 -3.09 -27.29 -10.86
N PRO A 204 -2.83 -28.11 -11.90
CA PRO A 204 -1.86 -29.20 -11.82
C PRO A 204 -0.40 -28.76 -11.56
N GLN A 205 -0.08 -27.48 -11.80
CA GLN A 205 1.24 -26.91 -11.55
C GLN A 205 1.39 -26.44 -10.10
N ILE A 206 0.26 -26.12 -9.44
CA ILE A 206 0.24 -25.51 -8.12
C ILE A 206 0.73 -26.49 -7.06
N LYS A 207 1.70 -26.06 -6.28
CA LYS A 207 2.14 -26.73 -5.05
C LYS A 207 1.21 -26.40 -3.88
N THR A 208 0.93 -25.14 -3.69
CA THR A 208 0.09 -24.61 -2.62
C THR A 208 -0.29 -23.17 -2.91
N PHE A 209 -1.19 -22.63 -2.11
CA PHE A 209 -1.54 -21.23 -2.08
C PHE A 209 -0.86 -20.55 -0.89
N TRP A 210 -0.39 -19.31 -1.05
CA TRP A 210 0.22 -18.56 0.02
C TRP A 210 -0.71 -17.41 0.47
N SER A 211 -0.68 -17.10 1.77
CA SER A 211 -1.51 -16.07 2.38
C SER A 211 -0.68 -14.95 3.00
N SER A 212 0.61 -15.21 3.28
CA SER A 212 1.52 -14.25 3.88
C SER A 212 2.86 -14.22 3.16
N GLU A 213 3.57 -13.11 3.29
CA GLU A 213 4.95 -12.99 2.81
C GLU A 213 5.84 -14.09 3.40
N ASN A 214 5.62 -14.44 4.67
CA ASN A 214 6.40 -15.48 5.34
C ASN A 214 6.20 -16.85 4.70
N ASP A 215 4.98 -17.19 4.29
CA ASP A 215 4.70 -18.47 3.62
C ASP A 215 5.53 -18.58 2.33
N TRP A 216 5.50 -17.54 1.52
CA TRP A 216 6.24 -17.50 0.25
C TRP A 216 7.76 -17.59 0.49
N ASN A 217 8.26 -16.81 1.45
CA ASN A 217 9.68 -16.79 1.80
C ASN A 217 10.18 -18.14 2.32
N GLN A 218 9.38 -18.84 3.12
CA GLN A 218 9.72 -20.20 3.60
C GLN A 218 9.79 -21.21 2.45
N LEU A 219 8.85 -21.15 1.51
CA LEU A 219 8.83 -22.04 0.36
C LEU A 219 10.05 -21.86 -0.55
N VAL A 220 10.48 -20.62 -0.81
CA VAL A 220 11.67 -20.37 -1.61
C VAL A 220 12.96 -20.69 -0.83
N ALA A 221 13.03 -20.38 0.46
CA ALA A 221 14.18 -20.68 1.30
C ALA A 221 14.47 -22.20 1.36
N SER A 222 13.40 -23.01 1.43
CA SER A 222 13.47 -24.47 1.42
C SER A 222 13.53 -25.09 0.01
N ASN A 223 13.65 -24.27 -1.03
CA ASN A 223 13.72 -24.68 -2.44
C ASN A 223 12.52 -25.53 -2.89
N GLN A 224 11.33 -25.22 -2.40
CA GLN A 224 10.12 -25.97 -2.69
C GLN A 224 9.32 -25.40 -3.87
N ILE A 225 9.64 -24.20 -4.31
CA ILE A 225 8.98 -23.52 -5.42
C ILE A 225 9.97 -22.95 -6.40
N ASP A 226 9.53 -22.80 -7.65
CA ASP A 226 10.31 -22.22 -8.73
C ASP A 226 9.79 -20.83 -9.12
N ILE A 227 8.46 -20.69 -9.20
CA ILE A 227 7.82 -19.49 -9.72
C ILE A 227 6.44 -19.30 -9.06
N GLY A 228 6.00 -18.07 -8.97
CA GLY A 228 4.65 -17.76 -8.49
C GLY A 228 4.30 -16.31 -8.62
N THR A 229 3.08 -15.94 -8.24
CA THR A 229 2.72 -14.54 -8.04
C THR A 229 3.29 -14.05 -6.74
N TYR A 230 3.83 -12.82 -6.70
CA TYR A 230 4.32 -12.22 -5.48
C TYR A 230 4.28 -10.69 -5.55
N TRP A 231 4.27 -10.05 -4.39
CA TRP A 231 4.28 -8.60 -4.31
C TRP A 231 5.66 -8.02 -4.59
N SER A 232 5.71 -6.92 -5.34
CA SER A 232 6.96 -6.29 -5.75
C SER A 232 7.85 -5.85 -4.58
N GLY A 233 7.26 -5.21 -3.56
CA GLY A 233 8.00 -4.81 -2.36
C GLY A 233 8.50 -6.00 -1.54
N SER A 234 7.70 -7.06 -1.46
CA SER A 234 8.08 -8.29 -0.75
C SER A 234 9.20 -9.05 -1.47
N ALA A 235 9.17 -9.08 -2.81
CA ALA A 235 10.24 -9.71 -3.60
C ALA A 235 11.56 -8.95 -3.43
N ASP A 236 11.54 -7.62 -3.43
CA ASP A 236 12.72 -6.80 -3.15
C ASP A 236 13.25 -7.04 -1.73
N ARG A 237 12.38 -7.04 -0.73
CA ARG A 237 12.72 -7.33 0.68
C ARG A 237 13.27 -8.74 0.86
N ALA A 238 12.66 -9.75 0.21
CA ALA A 238 13.14 -11.11 0.24
C ALA A 238 14.59 -11.21 -0.26
N LYS A 239 14.92 -10.54 -1.36
CA LYS A 239 16.26 -10.50 -1.92
C LYS A 239 17.24 -9.68 -1.10
N THR A 240 16.86 -8.43 -0.79
CA THR A 240 17.81 -7.45 -0.23
C THR A 240 17.97 -7.59 1.27
N HIS A 241 16.91 -7.93 2.01
CA HIS A 241 16.90 -8.02 3.46
C HIS A 241 17.09 -9.45 3.95
N PHE A 242 16.30 -10.40 3.45
CA PHE A 242 16.37 -11.81 3.87
C PHE A 242 17.41 -12.63 3.09
N LYS A 243 18.07 -12.04 2.07
CA LYS A 243 19.10 -12.70 1.24
C LYS A 243 18.60 -13.98 0.56
N LEU A 244 17.31 -14.03 0.25
CA LEU A 244 16.72 -15.16 -0.47
C LEU A 244 16.99 -15.03 -1.97
N PRO A 245 17.08 -16.15 -2.69
CA PRO A 245 17.33 -16.16 -4.14
C PRO A 245 16.05 -15.84 -4.92
N VAL A 246 15.53 -14.62 -4.74
CA VAL A 246 14.27 -14.16 -5.34
C VAL A 246 14.52 -13.04 -6.33
N SER A 247 13.91 -13.13 -7.51
CA SER A 247 13.83 -12.04 -8.46
C SER A 247 12.38 -11.80 -8.88
N LEU A 248 11.96 -10.53 -8.87
CA LEU A 248 10.70 -10.12 -9.46
C LEU A 248 10.85 -10.08 -10.98
N VAL A 249 9.83 -10.57 -11.67
CA VAL A 249 9.70 -10.54 -13.13
C VAL A 249 8.38 -9.87 -13.49
N ILE A 250 8.44 -8.80 -14.27
CA ILE A 250 7.24 -8.15 -14.83
C ILE A 250 7.06 -8.72 -16.23
N PRO A 251 6.13 -9.67 -16.44
CA PRO A 251 5.98 -10.36 -17.71
C PRO A 251 5.47 -9.40 -18.80
N ARG A 252 5.68 -9.77 -20.07
CA ARG A 252 5.25 -8.96 -21.21
C ARG A 252 3.74 -8.80 -21.30
N GLU A 253 2.98 -9.74 -20.77
CA GLU A 253 1.52 -9.70 -20.71
C GLU A 253 1.01 -8.69 -19.68
N GLY A 254 1.85 -8.30 -18.71
CA GLY A 254 1.54 -7.30 -17.71
C GLY A 254 1.49 -7.82 -16.28
N ALA A 255 1.09 -6.96 -15.38
CA ALA A 255 0.95 -7.27 -13.95
C ALA A 255 -0.23 -6.49 -13.35
N VAL A 256 -0.79 -7.02 -12.28
CA VAL A 256 -1.79 -6.34 -11.46
C VAL A 256 -1.09 -5.28 -10.62
N ALA A 257 -1.55 -4.04 -10.70
CA ALA A 257 -1.08 -2.95 -9.86
C ALA A 257 -2.13 -2.61 -8.81
N TRP A 258 -1.69 -2.29 -7.61
CA TRP A 258 -2.53 -1.88 -6.50
C TRP A 258 -2.02 -0.55 -5.93
N LEU A 259 -2.93 0.20 -5.34
CA LEU A 259 -2.67 1.49 -4.68
C LEU A 259 -3.26 1.44 -3.27
N ASP A 260 -2.45 1.73 -2.29
CA ASP A 260 -2.87 1.84 -0.90
C ASP A 260 -2.88 3.29 -0.45
N ALA A 261 -3.89 3.66 0.30
CA ALA A 261 -4.13 5.01 0.76
C ALA A 261 -4.44 5.03 2.26
N PHE A 262 -4.08 6.11 2.92
CA PHE A 262 -4.56 6.39 4.27
C PHE A 262 -5.88 7.16 4.22
N SER A 263 -6.85 6.69 4.98
CA SER A 263 -8.16 7.35 5.16
C SER A 263 -8.38 7.66 6.65
N ILE A 264 -9.25 8.62 6.91
CA ILE A 264 -9.67 8.97 8.27
C ILE A 264 -11.07 8.41 8.49
N PRO A 265 -11.28 7.48 9.44
CA PRO A 265 -12.59 6.97 9.79
C PRO A 265 -13.55 8.11 10.20
N ALA A 266 -14.82 8.01 9.80
CA ALA A 266 -15.82 9.04 10.05
C ALA A 266 -16.06 9.31 11.56
N GLY A 267 -15.79 8.32 12.42
CA GLY A 267 -15.91 8.43 13.87
C GLY A 267 -14.63 8.86 14.59
N SER A 268 -13.54 9.21 13.87
CA SER A 268 -12.27 9.61 14.50
C SER A 268 -12.46 10.74 15.50
N LYS A 269 -11.83 10.60 16.65
CA LYS A 269 -11.82 11.59 17.73
C LYS A 269 -10.58 12.48 17.74
N ASN A 270 -9.57 12.11 16.94
CA ASN A 270 -8.29 12.83 16.85
C ASN A 270 -7.90 13.08 15.37
N VAL A 271 -8.76 13.83 14.65
CA VAL A 271 -8.51 14.15 13.23
C VAL A 271 -7.18 14.88 13.03
N ALA A 272 -6.80 15.80 13.93
CA ALA A 272 -5.54 16.51 13.84
C ALA A 272 -4.32 15.57 14.00
N GLY A 273 -4.40 14.60 14.91
CA GLY A 273 -3.39 13.56 15.06
C GLY A 273 -3.32 12.64 13.86
N ALA A 274 -4.48 12.29 13.27
CA ALA A 274 -4.56 11.51 12.04
C ALA A 274 -3.91 12.23 10.86
N GLU A 275 -4.20 13.51 10.66
CA GLU A 275 -3.58 14.34 9.61
C GLU A 275 -2.06 14.43 9.80
N ALA A 276 -1.59 14.64 11.04
CA ALA A 276 -0.16 14.65 11.35
C ALA A 276 0.51 13.31 11.04
N PHE A 277 -0.16 12.19 11.39
CA PHE A 277 0.34 10.84 11.11
C PHE A 277 0.41 10.57 9.60
N ILE A 278 -0.66 10.86 8.88
CA ILE A 278 -0.71 10.67 7.41
C ILE A 278 0.39 11.51 6.74
N ASN A 279 0.55 12.77 7.14
CA ASN A 279 1.60 13.63 6.59
C ASN A 279 3.02 13.09 6.88
N TYR A 280 3.23 12.49 8.05
CA TYR A 280 4.48 11.82 8.40
C TYR A 280 4.73 10.58 7.54
N MET A 281 3.71 9.75 7.30
CA MET A 281 3.84 8.52 6.52
C MET A 281 4.11 8.78 5.03
N ILE A 282 3.70 9.94 4.49
CA ILE A 282 4.00 10.36 3.12
C ILE A 282 5.26 11.24 3.02
N ASP A 283 6.01 11.44 4.12
CA ASP A 283 7.25 12.22 4.13
C ASP A 283 8.38 11.47 3.39
N PRO A 284 9.14 12.15 2.51
CA PRO A 284 10.28 11.55 1.83
C PRO A 284 11.33 10.95 2.76
N LYS A 285 11.57 11.54 3.93
CA LYS A 285 12.58 11.02 4.88
C LYS A 285 12.14 9.70 5.50
N PHE A 286 10.88 9.62 5.93
CA PHE A 286 10.30 8.36 6.41
C PHE A 286 10.43 7.27 5.35
N TYR A 287 10.04 7.57 4.11
CA TYR A 287 10.03 6.59 3.04
C TYR A 287 11.43 6.07 2.70
N VAL A 288 12.42 6.96 2.56
CA VAL A 288 13.81 6.57 2.29
C VAL A 288 14.34 5.66 3.39
N GLU A 289 14.05 5.98 4.65
CA GLU A 289 14.48 5.19 5.80
C GLU A 289 13.80 3.82 5.80
N TRP A 290 12.49 3.76 5.51
CA TRP A 290 11.73 2.51 5.43
C TRP A 290 12.26 1.61 4.29
N VAL A 291 12.44 2.15 3.09
CA VAL A 291 13.04 1.37 1.97
C VAL A 291 14.42 0.84 2.33
N THR A 292 15.25 1.67 2.97
CA THR A 292 16.65 1.30 3.26
C THR A 292 16.75 0.27 4.37
N LYS A 293 15.93 0.38 5.41
CA LYS A 293 16.00 -0.51 6.58
C LYS A 293 15.22 -1.81 6.42
N VAL A 294 14.11 -1.77 5.71
CA VAL A 294 13.13 -2.87 5.70
C VAL A 294 12.78 -3.31 4.28
N GLY A 295 12.76 -2.38 3.33
CA GLY A 295 12.16 -2.55 2.01
C GLY A 295 10.68 -2.19 2.03
N ALA A 296 10.23 -1.45 1.02
CA ALA A 296 8.87 -0.92 0.93
C ALA A 296 8.33 -0.96 -0.50
N PRO A 297 7.00 -0.94 -0.68
CA PRO A 297 6.38 -0.63 -1.96
C PRO A 297 6.75 0.78 -2.44
N VAL A 298 6.40 1.13 -3.67
CA VAL A 298 6.74 2.45 -4.24
C VAL A 298 5.91 3.54 -3.60
N SER A 299 6.53 4.62 -3.13
CA SER A 299 5.80 5.78 -2.63
C SER A 299 4.98 6.48 -3.72
N ALA A 300 3.79 6.92 -3.36
CA ALA A 300 3.02 7.83 -4.21
C ALA A 300 3.61 9.25 -4.24
N ASN A 301 4.46 9.60 -3.26
CA ASN A 301 5.19 10.87 -3.23
C ASN A 301 6.41 10.81 -4.17
N THR A 302 6.42 11.66 -5.20
CA THR A 302 7.46 11.67 -6.23
C THR A 302 8.83 12.03 -5.67
N LYS A 303 8.91 13.01 -4.76
CA LYS A 303 10.17 13.40 -4.11
C LYS A 303 10.75 12.27 -3.25
N ALA A 304 9.88 11.46 -2.65
CA ALA A 304 10.31 10.31 -1.87
C ALA A 304 11.01 9.27 -2.75
N VAL A 305 10.47 9.00 -3.94
CA VAL A 305 11.10 8.09 -4.91
C VAL A 305 12.38 8.69 -5.49
N GLU A 306 12.39 9.98 -5.82
CA GLU A 306 13.56 10.69 -6.35
C GLU A 306 14.72 10.74 -5.35
N ALA A 307 14.45 10.72 -4.05
CA ALA A 307 15.45 10.70 -2.98
C ALA A 307 16.17 9.35 -2.84
N LEU A 308 15.61 8.26 -3.39
CA LEU A 308 16.27 6.95 -3.39
C LEU A 308 17.50 6.94 -4.30
N PRO A 309 18.49 6.06 -4.06
CA PRO A 309 19.58 5.77 -5.01
C PRO A 309 19.03 5.45 -6.40
N LYS A 310 19.74 5.85 -7.46
CA LYS A 310 19.29 5.66 -8.85
C LYS A 310 19.09 4.20 -9.25
N ASP A 311 19.81 3.29 -8.62
CA ASP A 311 19.76 1.84 -8.82
C ASP A 311 18.77 1.14 -7.90
N ALA A 312 18.16 1.86 -6.95
CA ALA A 312 17.13 1.30 -6.07
C ALA A 312 15.96 0.74 -6.90
N PHE A 313 15.47 -0.44 -6.51
CA PHE A 313 14.40 -1.15 -7.21
C PHE A 313 13.19 -0.25 -7.52
N ASN A 314 12.66 0.43 -6.51
CA ASN A 314 11.48 1.30 -6.65
C ASN A 314 11.71 2.48 -7.60
N ARG A 315 12.95 2.95 -7.73
CA ARG A 315 13.29 4.03 -8.66
C ARG A 315 13.61 3.54 -10.06
N LYS A 316 14.36 2.45 -10.17
CA LYS A 316 14.87 1.94 -11.44
C LYS A 316 13.85 1.08 -12.18
N VAL A 317 13.23 0.12 -11.49
CA VAL A 317 12.34 -0.86 -12.11
C VAL A 317 10.91 -0.33 -12.15
N MET A 318 10.41 0.12 -11.01
CA MET A 318 9.02 0.60 -10.92
C MET A 318 8.81 1.97 -11.56
N GLY A 319 9.87 2.77 -11.71
CA GLY A 319 9.84 4.04 -12.44
C GLY A 319 10.06 3.91 -13.95
N ASP A 320 10.23 2.69 -14.49
CA ASP A 320 10.43 2.46 -15.92
C ASP A 320 9.10 2.69 -16.69
N PRO A 321 9.08 3.62 -17.68
CA PRO A 321 7.89 3.85 -18.52
C PRO A 321 7.38 2.62 -19.26
N GLU A 322 8.26 1.66 -19.59
CA GLU A 322 7.86 0.41 -20.24
C GLU A 322 7.11 -0.52 -19.27
N VAL A 323 7.40 -0.44 -17.98
CA VAL A 323 6.60 -1.12 -16.94
C VAL A 323 5.23 -0.46 -16.84
N ALA A 324 5.17 0.87 -16.80
CA ALA A 324 3.92 1.61 -16.69
C ALA A 324 2.91 1.28 -17.82
N LYS A 325 3.39 0.95 -19.02
CA LYS A 325 2.53 0.56 -20.15
C LYS A 325 1.89 -0.84 -20.02
N ARG A 326 2.43 -1.68 -19.15
CA ARG A 326 2.02 -3.09 -19.01
C ARG A 326 1.27 -3.38 -17.72
N ILE A 327 1.23 -2.46 -16.78
CA ILE A 327 0.53 -2.64 -15.52
C ILE A 327 -0.91 -2.16 -15.61
N GLN A 328 -1.80 -2.82 -14.88
CA GLN A 328 -3.20 -2.47 -14.79
C GLN A 328 -3.56 -2.28 -13.32
N PHE A 329 -3.93 -1.06 -12.94
CA PHE A 329 -4.39 -0.79 -11.58
C PHE A 329 -5.74 -1.43 -11.33
N GLN A 330 -5.89 -2.05 -10.16
CA GLN A 330 -7.17 -2.56 -9.68
C GLN A 330 -8.16 -1.41 -9.54
N ALA A 331 -9.40 -1.64 -9.99
CA ALA A 331 -10.54 -0.76 -9.76
C ALA A 331 -11.56 -1.45 -8.84
N PRO A 332 -12.50 -0.70 -8.28
CA PRO A 332 -13.60 -1.25 -7.50
C PRO A 332 -14.36 -2.31 -8.29
N ILE A 333 -14.73 -3.40 -7.63
CA ILE A 333 -15.59 -4.43 -8.17
C ILE A 333 -16.91 -4.48 -7.40
N THR A 334 -17.99 -4.82 -8.09
CA THR A 334 -19.30 -4.99 -7.47
C THR A 334 -19.32 -6.22 -6.55
N ASP A 335 -20.23 -6.25 -5.58
CA ASP A 335 -20.42 -7.41 -4.72
C ASP A 335 -20.75 -8.67 -5.54
N LYS A 336 -21.56 -8.54 -6.59
CA LYS A 336 -21.87 -9.64 -7.51
C LYS A 336 -20.61 -10.21 -8.19
N GLN A 337 -19.69 -9.34 -8.63
CA GLN A 337 -18.42 -9.79 -9.19
C GLN A 337 -17.57 -10.47 -8.13
N ARG A 338 -17.50 -9.90 -6.93
CA ARG A 338 -16.76 -10.46 -5.80
C ARG A 338 -17.26 -11.87 -5.43
N GLU A 339 -18.56 -12.05 -5.32
CA GLU A 339 -19.19 -13.35 -5.06
C GLU A 339 -18.88 -14.35 -6.16
N ALA A 340 -18.97 -13.94 -7.44
CA ALA A 340 -18.67 -14.79 -8.57
C ALA A 340 -17.18 -15.21 -8.59
N TYR A 341 -16.27 -14.29 -8.30
CA TYR A 341 -14.84 -14.59 -8.24
C TYR A 341 -14.52 -15.53 -7.07
N LEU A 342 -15.15 -15.30 -5.90
CA LEU A 342 -14.99 -16.19 -4.75
C LEU A 342 -15.50 -17.59 -5.04
N ALA A 343 -16.67 -17.74 -5.64
CA ALA A 343 -17.23 -19.04 -6.00
C ALA A 343 -16.33 -19.78 -6.99
N LEU A 344 -15.83 -19.10 -8.04
CA LEU A 344 -14.88 -19.67 -8.99
C LEU A 344 -13.60 -20.10 -8.30
N TRP A 345 -13.03 -19.25 -7.44
CA TRP A 345 -11.79 -19.54 -6.73
C TRP A 345 -11.91 -20.76 -5.81
N GLN A 346 -13.00 -20.85 -5.04
CA GLN A 346 -13.26 -22.01 -4.19
C GLN A 346 -13.40 -23.30 -5.02
N GLN A 347 -14.07 -23.25 -6.18
CA GLN A 347 -14.16 -24.40 -7.06
C GLN A 347 -12.78 -24.86 -7.54
N LEU A 348 -11.93 -23.93 -7.99
CA LEU A 348 -10.59 -24.23 -8.49
C LEU A 348 -9.68 -24.86 -7.42
N LYS A 349 -9.77 -24.38 -6.17
CA LYS A 349 -8.94 -24.89 -5.08
C LYS A 349 -9.21 -26.33 -4.70
N VAL A 350 -10.41 -26.85 -4.96
CA VAL A 350 -10.74 -28.27 -4.69
C VAL A 350 -9.90 -29.24 -5.53
N ASP A 351 -9.44 -28.79 -6.69
CA ASP A 351 -8.68 -29.60 -7.65
C ASP A 351 -7.17 -29.67 -7.30
N VAL A 352 -6.71 -28.86 -6.33
CA VAL A 352 -5.32 -28.87 -5.85
C VAL A 352 -5.21 -29.79 -4.63
N LYS A 353 -4.51 -30.90 -4.78
CA LYS A 353 -4.33 -31.93 -3.73
C LYS A 353 -2.98 -31.80 -3.02
#